data_6913982e3820576c9a7d68411db56438
#
_entry.id   6913982e3820576c9a7d68411db56438
#
_cell.length_a   1.000
_cell.length_b   1.000
_cell.length_c   1.000
_cell.angle_alpha   90.00
_cell.angle_beta   90.00
_cell.angle_gamma   90.00
#
_symmetry.space_group_name_H-M   'P 1'
#
loop_
_entity.id
_entity.type
_entity.pdbx_description
1 polymer ?
#
loop_
_entity_poly.entity_id
_entity_poly.type
_entity_poly.pdbx_seq_one_letter_code
_entity_poly.pdbx_strand_id
1 'polypeptide(L)'
;MDSGGYVLYEAEITSTTESGTLSIENIRDYAAVYIDGHLKGGLTDEKKELSFQLSSGKHLLQIYVENIGRITYGPEILDNSKGLFGTVYFNEEEIEGWNMIPLQIKDCEMAVLHFTAIAPTEKPCFYKGKFLLDTLCETHLNISGWGMGEVWINGSYMGTYWEEYPQQSIQIPADAL
;
A
#
# COMPACT_ATOMS: atom_id res chain seq x y z
N MET A 1 -2.49 16.11 0.73
CA MET A 1 -2.70 14.93 -0.14
C MET A 1 -4.20 14.72 -0.25
N ASP A 2 -4.76 14.99 -1.40
CA ASP A 2 -6.19 14.84 -1.60
C ASP A 2 -6.49 13.36 -1.84
N SER A 3 -7.42 12.84 -1.14
CA SER A 3 -8.19 11.58 -1.19
C SER A 3 -7.73 10.31 -1.92
N GLY A 4 -6.59 10.27 -2.58
CA GLY A 4 -6.16 9.06 -3.32
C GLY A 4 -5.63 7.91 -2.44
N GLY A 5 -5.12 8.22 -1.26
CA GLY A 5 -4.69 7.24 -0.26
C GLY A 5 -3.32 6.60 -0.50
N TYR A 6 -2.71 6.74 -1.68
CA TYR A 6 -1.50 5.99 -2.05
C TYR A 6 -0.45 6.88 -2.71
N VAL A 7 0.82 6.71 -2.31
CA VAL A 7 1.97 7.35 -2.96
C VAL A 7 3.11 6.37 -3.10
N LEU A 8 3.70 6.31 -4.27
CA LEU A 8 4.96 5.63 -4.51
C LEU A 8 6.10 6.65 -4.46
N TYR A 9 7.07 6.41 -3.59
CA TYR A 9 8.34 7.14 -3.52
C TYR A 9 9.43 6.29 -4.14
N GLU A 10 10.24 6.87 -5.01
CA GLU A 10 11.36 6.21 -5.67
C GLU A 10 12.64 7.01 -5.51
N ALA A 11 13.73 6.34 -5.20
CA ALA A 11 15.08 6.91 -5.18
C ALA A 11 16.14 5.87 -5.54
N GLU A 12 17.29 6.31 -6.03
CA GLU A 12 18.45 5.43 -6.20
C GLU A 12 19.24 5.40 -4.88
N ILE A 13 19.60 4.22 -4.43
CA ILE A 13 20.51 4.01 -3.31
C ILE A 13 21.74 3.24 -3.77
N THR A 14 22.87 3.43 -3.09
CA THR A 14 24.08 2.66 -3.36
C THR A 14 24.51 1.92 -2.11
N SER A 15 24.73 0.62 -2.23
CA SER A 15 25.28 -0.19 -1.13
C SER A 15 26.71 -0.63 -1.43
N THR A 16 27.54 -0.56 -0.40
CA THR A 16 28.91 -1.10 -0.41
C THR A 16 29.02 -2.42 0.34
N THR A 17 27.92 -2.86 0.94
CA THR A 17 27.82 -4.08 1.78
C THR A 17 26.71 -5.00 1.27
N GLU A 18 26.67 -6.24 1.76
CA GLU A 18 25.62 -7.21 1.42
C GLU A 18 24.37 -7.07 2.29
N SER A 19 24.29 -6.02 3.11
CA SER A 19 23.14 -5.69 3.93
C SER A 19 22.97 -4.19 4.04
N GLY A 20 21.77 -3.74 4.31
CA GLY A 20 21.46 -2.34 4.54
C GLY A 20 20.33 -2.18 5.54
N THR A 21 20.30 -1.01 6.17
CA THR A 21 19.23 -0.58 7.06
C THR A 21 18.63 0.70 6.53
N LEU A 22 17.33 0.64 6.24
CA LEU A 22 16.51 1.81 5.92
C LEU A 22 15.89 2.32 7.21
N SER A 23 15.99 3.61 7.49
CA SER A 23 15.29 4.26 8.57
C SER A 23 14.55 5.50 8.08
N ILE A 24 13.36 5.74 8.64
CA ILE A 24 12.47 6.84 8.27
C ILE A 24 12.05 7.56 9.54
N GLU A 25 12.21 8.88 9.60
CA GLU A 25 11.89 9.63 10.81
C GLU A 25 10.42 9.51 11.21
N ASN A 26 9.50 9.58 10.24
CA ASN A 26 8.09 9.37 10.52
C ASN A 26 7.33 8.87 9.30
N ILE A 27 6.34 8.00 9.54
CA ILE A 27 5.49 7.36 8.53
C ILE A 27 4.03 7.49 8.98
N ARG A 28 3.16 7.87 8.05
CA ARG A 28 1.70 7.86 8.26
C ARG A 28 1.01 7.34 6.99
N ASP A 29 0.46 6.11 6.99
CA ASP A 29 0.33 5.19 8.15
C ASP A 29 1.17 3.91 7.96
N TYR A 30 1.18 3.33 6.77
CA TYR A 30 1.89 2.09 6.43
C TYR A 30 2.76 2.29 5.19
N ALA A 31 3.94 1.71 5.20
CA ALA A 31 4.87 1.74 4.06
C ALA A 31 5.40 0.34 3.75
N ALA A 32 5.22 -0.11 2.50
CA ALA A 32 5.87 -1.31 1.98
C ALA A 32 7.14 -0.93 1.23
N VAL A 33 8.26 -1.56 1.58
CA VAL A 33 9.60 -1.27 1.05
C VAL A 33 10.02 -2.33 0.05
N TYR A 34 10.40 -1.90 -1.14
CA TYR A 34 10.90 -2.74 -2.22
C TYR A 34 12.30 -2.28 -2.64
N ILE A 35 13.17 -3.25 -2.93
CA ILE A 35 14.47 -3.03 -3.57
C ILE A 35 14.48 -3.79 -4.90
N ASP A 36 14.70 -3.08 -6.00
CA ASP A 36 14.67 -3.64 -7.37
C ASP A 36 13.38 -4.42 -7.66
N GLY A 37 12.28 -3.96 -7.08
CA GLY A 37 10.96 -4.57 -7.22
C GLY A 37 10.71 -5.80 -6.34
N HIS A 38 11.61 -6.16 -5.43
CA HIS A 38 11.44 -7.24 -4.45
C HIS A 38 11.07 -6.70 -3.08
N LEU A 39 9.99 -7.21 -2.50
CA LEU A 39 9.53 -6.82 -1.16
C LEU A 39 10.58 -7.14 -0.10
N LYS A 40 10.91 -6.15 0.72
CA LYS A 40 11.83 -6.30 1.87
C LYS A 40 11.08 -6.31 3.20
N GLY A 41 9.94 -5.66 3.29
CA GLY A 41 9.09 -5.63 4.47
C GLY A 41 8.23 -4.39 4.57
N GLY A 42 7.52 -4.28 5.69
CA GLY A 42 6.67 -3.14 6.01
C GLY A 42 7.22 -2.30 7.16
N LEU A 43 6.89 -1.01 7.12
CA LEU A 43 7.18 -0.01 8.14
C LEU A 43 5.88 0.69 8.56
N THR A 44 5.84 1.16 9.79
CA THR A 44 4.72 1.91 10.39
C THR A 44 5.27 3.04 11.26
N ASP A 45 4.40 3.84 11.87
CA ASP A 45 4.78 4.85 12.86
C ASP A 45 5.46 4.26 14.12
N GLU A 46 5.17 2.99 14.43
CA GLU A 46 5.82 2.25 15.53
C GLU A 46 7.11 1.54 15.10
N LYS A 47 7.19 1.10 13.84
CA LYS A 47 8.35 0.40 13.26
C LYS A 47 8.95 1.23 12.15
N LYS A 48 9.97 2.02 12.45
CA LYS A 48 10.58 3.01 11.55
C LYS A 48 11.90 2.55 10.90
N GLU A 49 12.34 1.34 11.21
CA GLU A 49 13.58 0.77 10.69
C GLU A 49 13.35 -0.61 10.08
N LEU A 50 14.05 -0.88 8.99
CA LEU A 50 14.03 -2.15 8.30
C LEU A 50 15.43 -2.51 7.81
N SER A 51 15.97 -3.64 8.29
CA SER A 51 17.23 -4.19 7.82
C SER A 51 16.97 -5.33 6.83
N PHE A 52 17.72 -5.37 5.73
CA PHE A 52 17.55 -6.37 4.67
C PHE A 52 18.87 -6.68 3.96
N GLN A 53 18.88 -7.82 3.27
CA GLN A 53 20.00 -8.22 2.42
C GLN A 53 19.83 -7.62 1.01
N LEU A 54 20.94 -7.13 0.45
CA LEU A 54 21.05 -6.68 -0.93
C LEU A 54 22.50 -6.89 -1.41
N SER A 55 22.74 -6.88 -2.73
CA SER A 55 24.10 -6.91 -3.27
C SER A 55 24.79 -5.57 -3.11
N SER A 56 26.11 -5.53 -3.27
CA SER A 56 26.79 -4.23 -3.44
C SER A 56 26.47 -3.65 -4.82
N GLY A 57 26.31 -2.34 -4.89
CA GLY A 57 26.00 -1.61 -6.13
C GLY A 57 24.85 -0.62 -6.00
N LYS A 58 24.35 -0.19 -7.15
CA LYS A 58 23.19 0.72 -7.23
C LYS A 58 21.90 -0.08 -7.26
N HIS A 59 20.91 0.42 -6.55
CA HIS A 59 19.58 -0.19 -6.43
C HIS A 59 18.49 0.85 -6.53
N LEU A 60 17.35 0.44 -7.07
CA LEU A 60 16.12 1.24 -7.01
C LEU A 60 15.38 0.93 -5.70
N LEU A 61 15.35 1.90 -4.80
CA LEU A 61 14.48 1.88 -3.64
C LEU A 61 13.11 2.39 -4.03
N GLN A 62 12.08 1.63 -3.70
CA GLN A 62 10.68 2.00 -3.87
C GLN A 62 9.97 1.86 -2.52
N ILE A 63 9.28 2.89 -2.09
CA ILE A 63 8.49 2.89 -0.86
C ILE A 63 7.04 3.21 -1.25
N TYR A 64 6.17 2.23 -1.15
CA TYR A 64 4.74 2.35 -1.38
C TYR A 64 4.06 2.70 -0.07
N VAL A 65 3.51 3.91 0.03
CA VAL A 65 2.88 4.39 1.26
C VAL A 65 1.38 4.42 1.10
N GLU A 66 0.69 3.86 2.07
CA GLU A 66 -0.76 3.81 2.15
C GLU A 66 -1.31 4.64 3.30
N ASN A 67 -2.37 5.37 3.02
CA ASN A 67 -3.17 6.07 4.01
C ASN A 67 -4.30 5.13 4.47
N ILE A 68 -4.17 4.60 5.67
CA ILE A 68 -5.11 3.62 6.24
C ILE A 68 -6.38 4.30 6.79
N GLY A 69 -6.34 5.60 7.00
CA GLY A 69 -7.50 6.30 7.48
C GLY A 69 -7.22 7.67 8.06
N ARG A 70 -8.28 8.32 8.51
CA ARG A 70 -8.24 9.64 9.11
C ARG A 70 -8.10 9.53 10.62
N ILE A 71 -7.24 10.35 11.22
CA ILE A 71 -7.20 10.51 12.68
C ILE A 71 -8.52 11.16 13.10
N THR A 72 -9.31 10.44 13.88
CA THR A 72 -10.64 10.87 14.34
C THR A 72 -10.67 11.29 15.80
N TYR A 73 -9.59 11.07 16.53
CA TYR A 73 -9.48 11.32 17.96
C TYR A 73 -8.05 11.69 18.36
N GLY A 74 -7.89 12.51 19.40
CA GLY A 74 -6.60 12.88 19.99
C GLY A 74 -6.05 14.25 19.55
N PRO A 75 -4.87 14.64 20.02
CA PRO A 75 -4.29 15.96 19.77
C PRO A 75 -3.92 16.18 18.29
N GLU A 76 -3.73 15.12 17.53
CA GLU A 76 -3.36 15.18 16.10
C GLU A 76 -4.56 15.20 15.16
N ILE A 77 -5.80 15.34 15.67
CA ILE A 77 -7.02 15.33 14.86
C ILE A 77 -7.03 16.40 13.74
N LEU A 78 -6.30 17.50 13.93
CA LEU A 78 -6.17 18.57 12.95
C LEU A 78 -5.02 18.35 11.96
N ASP A 79 -4.12 17.42 12.22
CA ASP A 79 -3.01 17.06 11.34
C ASP A 79 -3.26 15.68 10.70
N ASN A 80 -4.00 15.71 9.59
CA ASN A 80 -4.26 14.52 8.77
C ASN A 80 -3.28 14.38 7.60
N SER A 81 -2.11 14.98 7.69
CA SER A 81 -1.06 14.79 6.69
C SER A 81 -0.62 13.32 6.66
N LYS A 82 -0.45 12.77 5.48
CA LYS A 82 -0.09 11.37 5.25
C LYS A 82 1.11 11.26 4.31
N GLY A 83 1.90 10.21 4.47
CA GLY A 83 3.10 9.98 3.68
C GLY A 83 4.34 9.75 4.54
N LEU A 84 5.51 10.00 3.96
CA LEU A 84 6.78 10.03 4.66
C LEU A 84 7.05 11.47 5.14
N PHE A 85 7.54 11.61 6.36
CA PHE A 85 7.88 12.90 6.96
C PHE A 85 9.28 12.86 7.54
N GLY A 86 9.94 14.03 7.45
CA GLY A 86 11.33 14.15 7.86
C GLY A 86 12.27 13.49 6.86
N THR A 87 13.37 12.99 7.33
CA THR A 87 14.44 12.42 6.51
C THR A 87 14.36 10.89 6.44
N VAL A 88 14.73 10.35 5.30
CA VAL A 88 14.91 8.92 5.07
C VAL A 88 16.39 8.63 4.93
N TYR A 89 16.88 7.65 5.68
CA TYR A 89 18.29 7.27 5.69
C TYR A 89 18.48 5.83 5.20
N PHE A 90 19.54 5.62 4.46
CA PHE A 90 20.06 4.28 4.15
C PHE A 90 21.49 4.16 4.70
N ASN A 91 21.68 3.23 5.65
CA ASN A 91 22.96 3.06 6.37
C ASN A 91 23.48 4.40 6.96
N GLU A 92 22.62 5.16 7.61
CA GLU A 92 22.90 6.47 8.22
C GLU A 92 23.17 7.62 7.22
N GLU A 93 23.17 7.35 5.91
CA GLU A 93 23.28 8.38 4.88
C GLU A 93 21.89 8.83 4.42
N GLU A 94 21.68 10.15 4.35
CA GLU A 94 20.42 10.72 3.88
C GLU A 94 20.19 10.38 2.40
N ILE A 95 18.97 9.93 2.08
CA ILE A 95 18.56 9.68 0.71
C ILE A 95 17.95 10.94 0.11
N GLU A 96 18.49 11.38 -1.00
CA GLU A 96 18.03 12.52 -1.76
C GLU A 96 17.51 12.11 -3.16
N GLY A 97 16.96 13.08 -3.89
CA GLY A 97 16.54 12.87 -5.30
C GLY A 97 15.28 12.05 -5.46
N TRP A 98 14.34 12.18 -4.53
CA TRP A 98 13.08 11.48 -4.53
C TRP A 98 12.17 11.84 -5.71
N ASN A 99 11.65 10.84 -6.37
CA ASN A 99 10.50 10.93 -7.25
C ASN A 99 9.23 10.49 -6.49
N MET A 100 8.21 11.35 -6.45
CA MET A 100 6.95 11.08 -5.75
C MET A 100 5.83 10.93 -6.78
N ILE A 101 5.20 9.76 -6.79
CA ILE A 101 4.15 9.38 -7.74
C ILE A 101 2.84 9.14 -6.97
N PRO A 102 1.91 10.11 -6.97
CA PRO A 102 0.59 9.88 -6.41
C PRO A 102 -0.17 8.82 -7.23
N LEU A 103 -0.76 7.84 -6.55
CA LEU A 103 -1.52 6.76 -7.19
C LEU A 103 -3.01 6.94 -6.89
N GLN A 104 -3.80 7.18 -7.93
CA GLN A 104 -5.26 7.35 -7.83
C GLN A 104 -5.96 6.00 -7.96
N ILE A 105 -5.74 5.11 -6.99
CA ILE A 105 -6.24 3.74 -7.05
C ILE A 105 -7.76 3.69 -6.95
N LYS A 106 -8.36 4.48 -6.05
CA LYS A 106 -9.83 4.49 -5.83
C LYS A 106 -10.61 4.99 -7.03
N ASP A 107 -10.02 5.90 -7.79
CA ASP A 107 -10.61 6.49 -8.98
C ASP A 107 -10.20 5.75 -10.27
N CYS A 108 -9.58 4.57 -10.13
CA CYS A 108 -9.13 3.78 -11.28
C CYS A 108 -10.34 3.26 -12.06
N GLU A 109 -10.34 3.54 -13.38
CA GLU A 109 -11.35 3.01 -14.29
C GLU A 109 -11.14 1.52 -14.51
N MET A 110 -11.90 0.67 -13.82
CA MET A 110 -11.77 -0.79 -13.89
C MET A 110 -11.89 -1.34 -15.31
N ALA A 111 -12.59 -0.63 -16.18
CA ALA A 111 -12.80 -1.04 -17.58
C ALA A 111 -11.53 -1.00 -18.43
N VAL A 112 -10.55 -0.17 -18.10
CA VAL A 112 -9.28 -0.04 -18.85
C VAL A 112 -8.20 -1.00 -18.38
N LEU A 113 -8.42 -1.72 -17.26
CA LEU A 113 -7.45 -2.66 -16.73
C LEU A 113 -7.40 -3.94 -17.57
N HIS A 114 -6.20 -4.31 -18.00
CA HIS A 114 -5.95 -5.57 -18.69
C HIS A 114 -5.53 -6.65 -17.71
N PHE A 115 -6.37 -7.69 -17.58
CA PHE A 115 -6.10 -8.81 -16.69
C PHE A 115 -5.50 -9.97 -17.48
N THR A 116 -4.41 -10.51 -16.97
CA THR A 116 -3.73 -11.71 -17.49
C THR A 116 -3.97 -12.90 -16.56
N ALA A 117 -3.42 -14.06 -16.90
CA ALA A 117 -3.44 -15.21 -16.00
C ALA A 117 -2.75 -14.87 -14.67
N ILE A 118 -3.25 -15.44 -13.58
CA ILE A 118 -2.69 -15.24 -12.24
C ILE A 118 -1.25 -15.77 -12.21
N ALA A 119 -0.32 -14.90 -11.78
CA ALA A 119 1.05 -15.27 -11.46
C ALA A 119 1.39 -14.77 -10.05
N PRO A 120 2.22 -15.49 -9.29
CA PRO A 120 2.71 -15.00 -8.01
C PRO A 120 3.42 -13.66 -8.17
N THR A 121 3.09 -12.70 -7.32
CA THR A 121 3.74 -11.38 -7.29
C THR A 121 3.85 -10.89 -5.86
N GLU A 122 4.95 -10.22 -5.56
CA GLU A 122 5.15 -9.50 -4.28
C GLU A 122 4.72 -8.04 -4.39
N LYS A 123 4.33 -7.59 -5.60
CA LYS A 123 3.93 -6.21 -5.85
C LYS A 123 2.43 -6.03 -5.68
N PRO A 124 1.97 -4.84 -5.25
CA PRO A 124 0.56 -4.51 -5.29
C PRO A 124 0.01 -4.69 -6.72
N CYS A 125 -1.13 -5.34 -6.83
CA CYS A 125 -1.77 -5.60 -8.12
C CYS A 125 -3.28 -5.71 -8.00
N PHE A 126 -3.98 -5.57 -9.13
CA PHE A 126 -5.41 -5.79 -9.22
C PHE A 126 -5.72 -7.25 -9.53
N TYR A 127 -6.62 -7.84 -8.75
CA TYR A 127 -7.19 -9.16 -9.00
C TYR A 127 -8.63 -9.02 -9.49
N LYS A 128 -9.03 -9.85 -10.44
CA LYS A 128 -10.40 -9.92 -10.94
C LYS A 128 -10.94 -11.34 -10.82
N GLY A 129 -12.05 -11.46 -10.10
CA GLY A 129 -12.82 -12.69 -9.99
C GLY A 129 -14.24 -12.53 -10.53
N LYS A 130 -14.92 -13.64 -10.77
CA LYS A 130 -16.36 -13.68 -11.11
C LYS A 130 -17.04 -14.69 -10.23
N PHE A 131 -18.22 -14.37 -9.80
CA PHE A 131 -19.13 -15.28 -9.09
C PHE A 131 -20.55 -15.13 -9.65
N LEU A 132 -21.37 -16.12 -9.43
CA LEU A 132 -22.78 -16.13 -9.81
C LEU A 132 -23.64 -16.23 -8.55
N LEU A 133 -24.74 -15.53 -8.56
CA LEU A 133 -25.75 -15.54 -7.49
C LEU A 133 -27.06 -16.01 -8.07
N ASP A 134 -27.74 -16.92 -7.34
CA ASP A 134 -29.08 -17.38 -7.70
C ASP A 134 -30.15 -16.34 -7.38
N THR A 135 -29.87 -15.46 -6.42
CA THR A 135 -30.78 -14.41 -5.97
C THR A 135 -29.99 -13.15 -5.62
N LEU A 136 -30.49 -12.00 -6.09
CA LEU A 136 -29.93 -10.70 -5.70
C LEU A 136 -30.44 -10.31 -4.32
N CYS A 137 -29.54 -10.29 -3.35
CA CYS A 137 -29.81 -9.82 -2.00
C CYS A 137 -28.55 -9.25 -1.39
N GLU A 138 -28.71 -8.40 -0.40
CA GLU A 138 -27.60 -7.93 0.42
C GLU A 138 -26.78 -9.11 0.93
N THR A 139 -25.47 -9.05 0.76
CA THR A 139 -24.56 -10.13 1.14
C THR A 139 -23.25 -9.57 1.69
N HIS A 140 -22.32 -10.45 2.04
CA HIS A 140 -21.02 -10.08 2.56
C HIS A 140 -19.90 -10.80 1.79
N LEU A 141 -18.90 -10.04 1.37
CA LEU A 141 -17.68 -10.58 0.80
C LEU A 141 -16.71 -10.89 1.94
N ASN A 142 -16.36 -12.15 2.12
CA ASN A 142 -15.32 -12.54 3.07
C ASN A 142 -13.95 -12.16 2.54
N ILE A 143 -13.20 -11.36 3.30
CA ILE A 143 -11.87 -10.84 2.97
C ILE A 143 -10.77 -11.44 3.84
N SER A 144 -11.08 -12.43 4.66
CA SER A 144 -10.09 -13.05 5.56
C SER A 144 -8.90 -13.61 4.78
N GLY A 145 -7.69 -13.23 5.17
CA GLY A 145 -6.45 -13.65 4.54
C GLY A 145 -6.10 -12.93 3.22
N TRP A 146 -6.81 -11.85 2.89
CA TRP A 146 -6.51 -11.05 1.70
C TRP A 146 -5.43 -9.99 1.92
N GLY A 147 -4.98 -9.81 3.16
CA GLY A 147 -4.01 -8.77 3.51
C GLY A 147 -4.66 -7.40 3.56
N MET A 148 -4.33 -6.53 2.65
CA MET A 148 -4.76 -5.13 2.61
C MET A 148 -5.09 -4.71 1.18
N GLY A 149 -6.14 -3.88 1.00
CA GLY A 149 -6.50 -3.39 -0.33
C GLY A 149 -7.87 -2.74 -0.42
N GLU A 150 -8.32 -2.59 -1.66
CA GLU A 150 -9.57 -1.95 -2.04
C GLU A 150 -10.46 -2.94 -2.80
N VAL A 151 -11.77 -2.81 -2.68
CA VAL A 151 -12.74 -3.70 -3.33
C VAL A 151 -13.70 -2.94 -4.22
N TRP A 152 -13.94 -3.49 -5.41
CA TRP A 152 -14.98 -3.05 -6.33
C TRP A 152 -15.86 -4.23 -6.71
N ILE A 153 -17.16 -4.02 -6.79
CA ILE A 153 -18.14 -4.97 -7.33
C ILE A 153 -18.82 -4.31 -8.52
N ASN A 154 -18.77 -4.98 -9.69
CA ASN A 154 -19.33 -4.48 -10.95
C ASN A 154 -18.91 -3.03 -11.28
N GLY A 155 -17.70 -2.62 -10.89
CA GLY A 155 -17.16 -1.27 -11.09
C GLY A 155 -17.52 -0.27 -9.99
N SER A 156 -18.39 -0.62 -9.06
CA SER A 156 -18.73 0.21 -7.91
C SER A 156 -17.75 -0.03 -6.76
N TYR A 157 -17.20 1.02 -6.20
CA TYR A 157 -16.27 0.95 -5.07
C TYR A 157 -17.01 0.56 -3.79
N MET A 158 -16.53 -0.48 -3.10
CA MET A 158 -17.15 -1.04 -1.90
C MET A 158 -16.42 -0.70 -0.61
N GLY A 159 -15.15 -0.38 -0.66
CA GLY A 159 -14.37 -0.02 0.53
C GLY A 159 -12.95 -0.57 0.53
N THR A 160 -12.26 -0.18 1.60
CA THR A 160 -10.89 -0.61 1.93
C THR A 160 -10.96 -1.77 2.94
N TYR A 161 -10.02 -2.68 2.88
CA TYR A 161 -9.86 -3.73 3.88
C TYR A 161 -8.40 -3.83 4.34
N TRP A 162 -8.23 -4.28 5.58
CA TRP A 162 -6.94 -4.59 6.16
C TRP A 162 -7.09 -5.70 7.19
N GLU A 163 -6.31 -6.78 7.05
CA GLU A 163 -6.45 -7.99 7.87
C GLU A 163 -6.13 -7.79 9.36
N GLU A 164 -5.36 -6.75 9.70
CA GLU A 164 -5.08 -6.39 11.10
C GLU A 164 -6.27 -5.72 11.79
N TYR A 165 -7.28 -5.28 11.03
CA TYR A 165 -8.52 -4.79 11.60
C TYR A 165 -9.47 -5.96 11.95
N PRO A 166 -10.36 -5.77 12.92
CA PRO A 166 -11.33 -6.81 13.29
C PRO A 166 -12.34 -7.13 12.18
N GLN A 167 -12.38 -6.33 11.12
CA GLN A 167 -13.27 -6.53 9.98
C GLN A 167 -12.85 -7.75 9.15
N GLN A 168 -13.73 -8.73 9.06
CA GLN A 168 -13.50 -9.97 8.30
C GLN A 168 -14.31 -10.03 6.99
N SER A 169 -15.18 -9.04 6.75
CA SER A 169 -16.01 -8.98 5.56
C SER A 169 -16.40 -7.56 5.18
N ILE A 170 -16.72 -7.37 3.91
CA ILE A 170 -17.28 -6.14 3.36
C ILE A 170 -18.74 -6.41 2.98
N GLN A 171 -19.65 -5.56 3.43
CA GLN A 171 -21.05 -5.60 3.06
C GLN A 171 -21.21 -5.18 1.59
N ILE A 172 -21.93 -5.99 0.83
CA ILE A 172 -22.24 -5.74 -0.58
C ILE A 172 -23.75 -5.53 -0.68
N PRO A 173 -24.21 -4.32 -0.98
CA PRO A 173 -25.62 -4.03 -1.15
C PRO A 173 -26.18 -4.69 -2.42
N ALA A 174 -27.44 -5.02 -2.43
CA ALA A 174 -28.08 -5.75 -3.53
C ALA A 174 -28.04 -4.97 -4.88
N ASP A 175 -28.01 -3.65 -4.83
CA ASP A 175 -27.93 -2.78 -6.02
C ASP A 175 -26.53 -2.69 -6.64
N ALA A 176 -25.51 -3.18 -5.95
CA ALA A 176 -24.14 -3.31 -6.50
C ALA A 176 -23.92 -4.66 -7.20
N LEU A 177 -24.82 -5.62 -7.01
CA LEU A 177 -24.80 -6.97 -7.57
C LEU A 177 -25.60 -7.02 -8.87
#